data_71734861db60ba3612b4aab16602f518
#
_entry.id   71734861db60ba3612b4aab16602f518
#
_cell.length_a   1.000
_cell.length_b   1.000
_cell.length_c   1.000
_cell.angle_alpha   90.00
_cell.angle_beta   90.00
_cell.angle_gamma   90.00
#
_symmetry.space_group_name_H-M   'P 1'
#
loop_
_entity.id
_entity.type
_entity.pdbx_description
1 polymer ?
#
loop_
_entity_poly.entity_id
_entity_poly.type
_entity_poly.pdbx_seq_one_letter_code
_entity_poly.pdbx_strand_id
1 'polypeptide(L)'
;MEKGRRVETAEKIKSASQAIQCGVALVPADRKRQGLMLELSNRHNLAVSSMKKRMNGPFIDQKAETSFAEDMVKRLSIKLGGLELPVSSLSGGNQQKIVLGKELATEPKVILFDEPTRGIDVAAKVEIYNLMNQLKQNGIGVMFVSSEMPEVMGMSDRIIVMCD
;
A
#
# COMPACT_ATOMS: atom_id res chain seq x y z
N MET A 1 1.07 -22.81 -21.56
CA MET A 1 0.16 -21.65 -21.73
C MET A 1 -1.15 -21.97 -21.03
N GLU A 2 -1.29 -21.59 -19.76
CA GLU A 2 -2.57 -21.75 -19.05
C GLU A 2 -3.50 -20.62 -19.48
N LYS A 3 -4.63 -20.97 -20.08
CA LYS A 3 -5.72 -20.04 -20.37
C LYS A 3 -6.24 -19.47 -19.07
N GLY A 4 -6.03 -18.17 -18.85
CA GLY A 4 -6.58 -17.45 -17.71
C GLY A 4 -8.08 -17.69 -17.58
N ARG A 5 -8.48 -18.28 -16.47
CA ARG A 5 -9.88 -18.47 -16.10
C ARG A 5 -10.52 -17.09 -15.94
N ARG A 6 -11.38 -16.71 -16.87
CA ARG A 6 -12.28 -15.57 -16.66
C ARG A 6 -13.18 -15.92 -15.48
N VAL A 7 -13.05 -15.16 -14.40
CA VAL A 7 -14.05 -15.19 -13.34
C VAL A 7 -15.25 -14.39 -13.83
N GLU A 8 -16.22 -15.10 -14.39
CA GLU A 8 -17.53 -14.53 -14.75
C GLU A 8 -18.39 -14.50 -13.49
N THR A 9 -18.25 -13.49 -12.70
CA THR A 9 -19.28 -12.89 -11.82
C THR A 9 -18.67 -11.67 -11.15
N ALA A 10 -18.38 -10.63 -11.92
CA ALA A 10 -18.04 -9.35 -11.34
C ALA A 10 -19.35 -8.69 -10.86
N GLU A 11 -19.71 -8.86 -9.59
CA GLU A 11 -20.58 -7.89 -8.94
C GLU A 11 -19.97 -6.52 -9.16
N LYS A 12 -20.74 -5.60 -9.76
CA LYS A 12 -20.26 -4.24 -10.02
C LYS A 12 -19.97 -3.58 -8.67
N ILE A 13 -18.70 -3.33 -8.39
CA ILE A 13 -18.27 -2.53 -7.25
C ILE A 13 -18.84 -1.12 -7.42
N LYS A 14 -19.67 -0.68 -6.48
CA LYS A 14 -20.39 0.60 -6.55
C LYS A 14 -19.83 1.69 -5.63
N SER A 15 -18.91 1.32 -4.73
CA SER A 15 -18.30 2.25 -3.77
C SER A 15 -16.90 1.80 -3.33
N ALA A 16 -16.10 2.75 -2.84
CA ALA A 16 -14.79 2.46 -2.26
C ALA A 16 -14.88 1.49 -1.08
N SER A 17 -15.90 1.63 -0.23
CA SER A 17 -16.13 0.71 0.90
C SER A 17 -16.35 -0.73 0.42
N GLN A 18 -17.13 -0.91 -0.64
CA GLN A 18 -17.35 -2.23 -1.24
C GLN A 18 -16.07 -2.78 -1.87
N ALA A 19 -15.25 -1.94 -2.52
CA ALA A 19 -13.96 -2.36 -3.06
C ALA A 19 -13.05 -2.91 -1.95
N ILE A 20 -12.95 -2.20 -0.82
CA ILE A 20 -12.16 -2.63 0.34
C ILE A 20 -12.68 -3.97 0.89
N GLN A 21 -13.98 -4.15 1.00
CA GLN A 21 -14.58 -5.41 1.44
C GLN A 21 -14.30 -6.58 0.48
N CYS A 22 -14.18 -6.29 -0.82
CA CYS A 22 -13.77 -7.27 -1.84
C CYS A 22 -12.26 -7.57 -1.82
N GLY A 23 -11.50 -6.88 -0.98
CA GLY A 23 -10.04 -7.05 -0.86
C GLY A 23 -9.24 -6.23 -1.86
N VAL A 24 -9.76 -5.09 -2.31
CA VAL A 24 -9.02 -4.13 -3.15
C VAL A 24 -8.51 -3.00 -2.28
N ALA A 25 -7.22 -2.70 -2.38
CA ALA A 25 -6.59 -1.55 -1.73
C ALA A 25 -6.00 -0.59 -2.77
N LEU A 26 -5.84 0.68 -2.41
CA LEU A 26 -5.31 1.72 -3.27
C LEU A 26 -4.15 2.46 -2.58
N VAL A 27 -3.00 2.49 -3.24
CA VAL A 27 -1.87 3.37 -2.91
C VAL A 27 -1.96 4.58 -3.84
N PRO A 28 -2.33 5.77 -3.34
CA PRO A 28 -2.62 6.93 -4.16
C PRO A 28 -1.34 7.66 -4.62
N ALA A 29 -1.43 8.40 -5.74
CA ALA A 29 -0.33 9.18 -6.30
C ALA A 29 0.14 10.30 -5.37
N ASP A 30 -0.78 11.01 -4.73
CA ASP A 30 -0.46 12.04 -3.73
C ASP A 30 -0.53 11.47 -2.31
N ARG A 31 0.57 10.81 -1.92
CA ARG A 31 0.67 10.22 -0.57
C ARG A 31 0.48 11.21 0.56
N LYS A 32 0.89 12.49 0.36
CA LYS A 32 0.82 13.51 1.41
C LYS A 32 -0.60 13.99 1.66
N ARG A 33 -1.42 14.09 0.61
CA ARG A 33 -2.81 14.57 0.72
C ARG A 33 -3.82 13.45 0.93
N GLN A 34 -3.56 12.28 0.35
CA GLN A 34 -4.54 11.19 0.28
C GLN A 34 -4.12 9.94 1.05
N GLY A 35 -2.81 9.74 1.20
CA GLY A 35 -2.25 8.51 1.77
C GLY A 35 -1.93 8.61 3.26
N LEU A 36 -1.56 9.77 3.76
CA LEU A 36 -0.99 9.97 5.09
C LEU A 36 -1.69 11.04 5.91
N MET A 37 -1.69 10.87 7.20
CA MET A 37 -2.02 11.90 8.19
C MET A 37 -0.69 12.44 8.73
N LEU A 38 -0.18 13.53 8.11
CA LEU A 38 1.21 13.99 8.26
C LEU A 38 1.62 14.31 9.70
N GLU A 39 0.69 14.83 10.50
CA GLU A 39 0.94 15.22 11.90
C GLU A 39 0.81 14.06 12.89
N LEU A 40 0.23 12.92 12.45
CA LEU A 40 0.10 11.74 13.30
C LEU A 40 1.37 10.88 13.24
N SER A 41 1.57 10.10 14.29
CA SER A 41 2.71 9.20 14.43
C SER A 41 2.76 8.13 13.33
N ASN A 42 3.95 7.58 13.12
CA ASN A 42 4.15 6.45 12.21
C ASN A 42 3.28 5.26 12.60
N ARG A 43 3.15 4.97 13.91
CA ARG A 43 2.28 3.93 14.46
C ARG A 43 0.82 4.11 14.07
N HIS A 44 0.27 5.29 14.30
CA HIS A 44 -1.13 5.59 13.96
C HIS A 44 -1.39 5.49 12.46
N ASN A 45 -0.47 6.01 11.63
CA ASN A 45 -0.59 5.91 10.17
C ASN A 45 -0.61 4.45 9.69
N LEU A 46 0.22 3.58 10.26
CA LEU A 46 0.23 2.15 9.88
C LEU A 46 -1.06 1.43 10.30
N ALA A 47 -1.62 1.77 11.45
CA ALA A 47 -2.71 1.02 12.08
C ALA A 47 -4.12 1.45 11.61
N VAL A 48 -4.29 2.68 11.13
CA VAL A 48 -5.60 3.32 10.94
C VAL A 48 -6.54 2.55 10.03
N SER A 49 -6.09 2.01 8.90
CA SER A 49 -6.93 1.28 7.95
C SER A 49 -7.45 -0.06 8.49
N SER A 50 -6.86 -0.55 9.56
CA SER A 50 -7.21 -1.83 10.18
C SER A 50 -7.44 -1.70 11.70
N MET A 51 -7.75 -0.50 12.18
CA MET A 51 -7.93 -0.17 13.60
C MET A 51 -8.92 -1.11 14.31
N LYS A 52 -10.02 -1.47 13.64
CA LYS A 52 -11.03 -2.38 14.17
C LYS A 52 -10.46 -3.73 14.62
N LYS A 53 -9.39 -4.21 14.00
CA LYS A 53 -8.71 -5.47 14.37
C LYS A 53 -7.95 -5.39 15.71
N ARG A 54 -7.75 -4.16 16.23
CA ARG A 54 -6.98 -3.87 17.45
C ARG A 54 -7.79 -3.10 18.47
N MET A 55 -9.11 -3.25 18.42
CA MET A 55 -10.02 -2.70 19.43
C MET A 55 -10.32 -3.74 20.48
N ASN A 56 -10.36 -3.30 21.75
CA ASN A 56 -10.88 -4.05 22.87
C ASN A 56 -12.13 -3.30 23.40
N GLY A 57 -13.31 -3.74 22.97
CA GLY A 57 -14.54 -2.97 23.15
C GLY A 57 -14.46 -1.61 22.42
N PRO A 58 -14.73 -0.49 23.10
CA PRO A 58 -14.67 0.85 22.50
C PRO A 58 -13.26 1.45 22.46
N PHE A 59 -12.26 0.78 23.02
CA PHE A 59 -10.90 1.30 23.18
C PHE A 59 -9.91 0.62 22.23
N ILE A 60 -8.88 1.36 21.82
CA ILE A 60 -7.77 0.81 21.03
C ILE A 60 -6.80 0.11 21.99
N ASP A 61 -6.42 -1.13 21.66
CA ASP A 61 -5.33 -1.83 22.34
C ASP A 61 -3.99 -1.29 21.85
N GLN A 62 -3.41 -0.39 22.63
CA GLN A 62 -2.13 0.26 22.29
C GLN A 62 -0.97 -0.75 22.15
N LYS A 63 -0.97 -1.83 22.94
CA LYS A 63 0.09 -2.85 22.83
C LYS A 63 -0.03 -3.63 21.53
N ALA A 64 -1.24 -4.03 21.15
CA ALA A 64 -1.49 -4.70 19.88
C ALA A 64 -1.19 -3.78 18.68
N GLU A 65 -1.51 -2.49 18.78
CA GLU A 65 -1.20 -1.50 17.75
C GLU A 65 0.32 -1.31 17.60
N THR A 66 1.05 -1.19 18.71
CA THR A 66 2.51 -1.03 18.68
C THR A 66 3.20 -2.26 18.09
N SER A 67 2.85 -3.45 18.57
CA SER A 67 3.40 -4.71 18.04
C SER A 67 3.16 -4.86 16.55
N PHE A 68 1.96 -4.55 16.08
CA PHE A 68 1.65 -4.56 14.65
C PHE A 68 2.51 -3.55 13.85
N ALA A 69 2.67 -2.33 14.37
CA ALA A 69 3.47 -1.31 13.69
C ALA A 69 4.95 -1.73 13.61
N GLU A 70 5.50 -2.32 14.68
CA GLU A 70 6.87 -2.87 14.69
C GLU A 70 7.05 -3.98 13.64
N ASP A 71 6.09 -4.88 13.53
CA ASP A 71 6.12 -5.96 12.53
C ASP A 71 6.06 -5.40 11.10
N MET A 72 5.22 -4.39 10.86
CA MET A 72 5.17 -3.73 9.54
C MET A 72 6.45 -3.00 9.21
N VAL A 73 7.05 -2.30 10.19
CA VAL A 73 8.35 -1.62 10.01
C VAL A 73 9.42 -2.62 9.59
N LYS A 74 9.50 -3.77 10.25
CA LYS A 74 10.44 -4.85 9.90
C LYS A 74 10.14 -5.43 8.53
N ARG A 75 8.89 -5.80 8.26
CA ARG A 75 8.44 -6.43 7.01
C ARG A 75 8.73 -5.57 5.78
N LEU A 76 8.51 -4.25 5.87
CA LEU A 76 8.71 -3.32 4.76
C LEU A 76 10.08 -2.62 4.81
N SER A 77 10.93 -2.96 5.78
CA SER A 77 12.24 -2.32 5.98
C SER A 77 12.13 -0.80 6.02
N ILE A 78 11.20 -0.28 6.84
CA ILE A 78 10.95 1.15 6.98
C ILE A 78 12.04 1.75 7.87
N LYS A 79 12.75 2.76 7.37
CA LYS A 79 13.76 3.49 8.14
C LYS A 79 13.07 4.69 8.83
N LEU A 80 12.94 4.61 10.15
CA LEU A 80 12.32 5.66 10.97
C LEU A 80 13.09 5.85 12.27
N GLY A 81 13.02 7.05 12.85
CA GLY A 81 13.65 7.37 14.12
C GLY A 81 12.86 6.91 15.34
N GLY A 82 11.60 6.54 15.17
CA GLY A 82 10.71 6.05 16.21
C GLY A 82 9.25 5.98 15.75
N LEU A 83 8.48 5.07 16.36
CA LEU A 83 7.07 4.87 16.01
C LEU A 83 6.18 6.06 16.38
N GLU A 84 6.53 6.78 17.43
CA GLU A 84 5.75 7.93 17.93
C GLU A 84 6.06 9.24 17.22
N LEU A 85 7.14 9.28 16.40
CA LEU A 85 7.44 10.46 15.60
C LEU A 85 6.43 10.65 14.48
N PRO A 86 6.13 11.91 14.09
CA PRO A 86 5.19 12.19 13.02
C PRO A 86 5.72 11.67 11.68
N VAL A 87 4.81 11.16 10.83
CA VAL A 87 5.19 10.60 9.53
C VAL A 87 5.80 11.66 8.59
N SER A 88 5.55 12.94 8.83
CA SER A 88 6.17 14.05 8.11
C SER A 88 7.71 14.08 8.25
N SER A 89 8.27 13.49 9.30
CA SER A 89 9.73 13.40 9.52
C SER A 89 10.45 12.39 8.61
N LEU A 90 9.70 11.53 7.90
CA LEU A 90 10.26 10.51 7.05
C LEU A 90 10.61 11.02 5.65
N SER A 91 11.61 10.38 5.03
CA SER A 91 11.90 10.54 3.59
C SER A 91 10.71 10.08 2.73
N GLY A 92 10.63 10.57 1.49
CA GLY A 92 9.55 10.23 0.57
C GLY A 92 9.38 8.72 0.35
N GLY A 93 10.47 7.97 0.23
CA GLY A 93 10.43 6.52 0.09
C GLY A 93 9.90 5.81 1.34
N ASN A 94 10.27 6.26 2.54
CA ASN A 94 9.74 5.69 3.78
C ASN A 94 8.28 6.08 4.01
N GLN A 95 7.87 7.30 3.64
CA GLN A 95 6.46 7.69 3.62
C GLN A 95 5.63 6.77 2.72
N GLN A 96 6.13 6.45 1.51
CA GLN A 96 5.46 5.52 0.59
C GLN A 96 5.31 4.12 1.18
N LYS A 97 6.33 3.64 1.89
CA LYS A 97 6.27 2.36 2.62
C LYS A 97 5.24 2.37 3.75
N ILE A 98 5.07 3.50 4.46
CA ILE A 98 4.00 3.66 5.47
C ILE A 98 2.63 3.55 4.80
N VAL A 99 2.41 4.23 3.65
CA VAL A 99 1.14 4.11 2.90
C VAL A 99 0.89 2.66 2.51
N LEU A 100 1.90 2.00 1.95
CA LEU A 100 1.79 0.57 1.58
C LEU A 100 1.48 -0.31 2.80
N GLY A 101 2.17 -0.10 3.93
CA GLY A 101 1.94 -0.84 5.17
C GLY A 101 0.52 -0.66 5.72
N LYS A 102 0.01 0.57 5.64
CA LYS A 102 -1.38 0.90 5.99
C LYS A 102 -2.39 0.11 5.14
N GLU A 103 -2.16 0.04 3.83
CA GLU A 103 -3.04 -0.71 2.93
C GLU A 103 -2.90 -2.23 3.11
N LEU A 104 -1.69 -2.75 3.32
CA LEU A 104 -1.44 -4.17 3.62
C LEU A 104 -2.09 -4.64 4.92
N ALA A 105 -2.30 -3.74 5.88
CA ALA A 105 -3.00 -4.03 7.13
C ALA A 105 -4.47 -4.47 6.92
N THR A 106 -5.06 -4.16 5.76
CA THR A 106 -6.41 -4.60 5.37
C THR A 106 -6.43 -6.01 4.78
N GLU A 107 -5.26 -6.65 4.58
CA GLU A 107 -5.09 -7.97 3.96
C GLU A 107 -5.69 -8.04 2.55
N PRO A 108 -5.26 -7.15 1.64
CA PRO A 108 -5.87 -7.06 0.32
C PRO A 108 -5.50 -8.26 -0.55
N LYS A 109 -6.40 -8.60 -1.48
CA LYS A 109 -6.17 -9.56 -2.57
C LYS A 109 -5.53 -8.89 -3.79
N VAL A 110 -5.84 -7.60 -3.98
CA VAL A 110 -5.33 -6.77 -5.08
C VAL A 110 -4.96 -5.40 -4.54
N ILE A 111 -3.80 -4.89 -4.96
CA ILE A 111 -3.38 -3.52 -4.68
C ILE A 111 -3.25 -2.76 -6.00
N LEU A 112 -3.91 -1.61 -6.05
CA LEU A 112 -3.79 -0.63 -7.12
C LEU A 112 -2.76 0.41 -6.69
N PHE A 113 -1.73 0.64 -7.50
CA PHE A 113 -0.74 1.67 -7.29
C PHE A 113 -0.94 2.78 -8.34
N ASP A 114 -1.18 3.98 -7.87
CA ASP A 114 -1.25 5.16 -8.71
C ASP A 114 0.06 5.95 -8.54
N GLU A 115 0.87 6.01 -9.61
CA GLU A 115 2.19 6.68 -9.63
C GLU A 115 3.07 6.29 -8.42
N PRO A 116 3.38 5.00 -8.19
CA PRO A 116 3.96 4.51 -6.93
C PRO A 116 5.31 5.13 -6.58
N THR A 117 6.04 5.63 -7.57
CA THR A 117 7.39 6.16 -7.41
C THR A 117 7.49 7.68 -7.62
N ARG A 118 6.35 8.35 -7.75
CA ARG A 118 6.32 9.80 -7.95
C ARG A 118 6.92 10.55 -6.76
N GLY A 119 7.90 11.43 -7.05
CA GLY A 119 8.56 12.25 -6.04
C GLY A 119 9.38 11.44 -5.03
N ILE A 120 9.95 10.31 -5.46
CA ILE A 120 10.85 9.45 -4.71
C ILE A 120 12.20 9.44 -5.41
N ASP A 121 13.29 9.38 -4.63
CA ASP A 121 14.64 9.25 -5.18
C ASP A 121 14.88 7.88 -5.84
N VAL A 122 15.89 7.80 -6.71
CA VAL A 122 16.16 6.60 -7.52
C VAL A 122 16.42 5.35 -6.68
N ALA A 123 17.14 5.50 -5.56
CA ALA A 123 17.43 4.35 -4.70
C ALA A 123 16.16 3.81 -4.03
N ALA A 124 15.29 4.72 -3.57
CA ALA A 124 14.02 4.33 -2.97
C ALA A 124 13.01 3.77 -4.00
N LYS A 125 13.07 4.19 -5.29
CA LYS A 125 12.27 3.57 -6.36
C LYS A 125 12.54 2.06 -6.45
N VAL A 126 13.81 1.66 -6.44
CA VAL A 126 14.20 0.24 -6.50
C VAL A 126 13.63 -0.54 -5.31
N GLU A 127 13.62 0.06 -4.13
CA GLU A 127 13.03 -0.57 -2.94
C GLU A 127 11.51 -0.79 -3.12
N ILE A 128 10.79 0.18 -3.69
CA ILE A 128 9.36 0.05 -3.99
C ILE A 128 9.10 -1.03 -5.05
N TYR A 129 9.89 -1.11 -6.12
CA TYR A 129 9.77 -2.17 -7.12
C TYR A 129 9.98 -3.57 -6.52
N ASN A 130 10.96 -3.71 -5.64
CA ASN A 130 11.21 -4.96 -4.94
C ASN A 130 10.01 -5.35 -4.04
N LEU A 131 9.40 -4.38 -3.35
CA LEU A 131 8.20 -4.62 -2.56
C LEU A 131 7.01 -5.05 -3.44
N MET A 132 6.78 -4.40 -4.59
CA MET A 132 5.72 -4.79 -5.54
C MET A 132 5.93 -6.24 -6.04
N ASN A 133 7.18 -6.61 -6.36
CA ASN A 133 7.52 -7.98 -6.76
C ASN A 133 7.29 -8.99 -5.62
N GLN A 134 7.66 -8.65 -4.39
CA GLN A 134 7.39 -9.51 -3.22
C GLN A 134 5.88 -9.72 -2.99
N LEU A 135 5.06 -8.67 -3.16
CA LEU A 135 3.61 -8.77 -3.06
C LEU A 135 3.04 -9.75 -4.09
N LYS A 136 3.49 -9.65 -5.35
CA LYS A 136 3.15 -10.58 -6.42
C LYS A 136 3.54 -12.02 -6.08
N GLN A 137 4.76 -12.24 -5.58
CA GLN A 137 5.24 -13.57 -5.18
C GLN A 137 4.40 -14.16 -4.03
N ASN A 138 3.86 -13.31 -3.16
CA ASN A 138 2.95 -13.70 -2.08
C ASN A 138 1.48 -13.86 -2.53
N GLY A 139 1.21 -13.85 -3.84
CA GLY A 139 -0.12 -14.09 -4.41
C GLY A 139 -1.04 -12.88 -4.39
N ILE A 140 -0.56 -11.68 -4.07
CA ILE A 140 -1.33 -10.44 -4.15
C ILE A 140 -1.30 -9.93 -5.60
N GLY A 141 -2.46 -9.67 -6.17
CA GLY A 141 -2.56 -9.02 -7.48
C GLY A 141 -2.01 -7.58 -7.39
N VAL A 142 -1.11 -7.22 -8.30
CA VAL A 142 -0.55 -5.87 -8.37
C VAL A 142 -0.95 -5.25 -9.70
N MET A 143 -1.63 -4.12 -9.64
CA MET A 143 -1.91 -3.27 -10.79
C MET A 143 -1.33 -1.89 -10.52
N PHE A 144 -0.65 -1.30 -11.49
CA PHE A 144 -0.13 0.05 -11.32
C PHE A 144 -0.30 0.90 -12.57
N VAL A 145 -0.38 2.20 -12.36
CA VAL A 145 -0.37 3.23 -13.38
C VAL A 145 0.89 4.05 -13.17
N SER A 146 1.63 4.33 -14.24
CA SER A 146 2.81 5.18 -14.20
C SER A 146 2.89 6.03 -15.48
N SER A 147 3.34 7.26 -15.32
CA SER A 147 3.71 8.15 -16.43
C SER A 147 5.12 7.87 -16.97
N GLU A 148 5.91 7.05 -16.26
CA GLU A 148 7.26 6.69 -16.66
C GLU A 148 7.26 5.39 -17.49
N MET A 149 7.35 5.49 -18.81
CA MET A 149 7.37 4.34 -19.73
C MET A 149 8.41 3.27 -19.35
N PRO A 150 9.66 3.61 -18.94
CA PRO A 150 10.62 2.60 -18.52
C PRO A 150 10.14 1.79 -17.29
N GLU A 151 9.41 2.41 -16.35
CA GLU A 151 8.82 1.72 -15.21
C GLU A 151 7.77 0.71 -15.67
N VAL A 152 6.86 1.14 -16.56
CA VAL A 152 5.81 0.25 -17.09
C VAL A 152 6.43 -0.93 -17.84
N MET A 153 7.41 -0.69 -18.70
CA MET A 153 8.07 -1.75 -19.48
C MET A 153 8.89 -2.72 -18.61
N GLY A 154 9.53 -2.20 -17.55
CA GLY A 154 10.42 -3.00 -16.71
C GLY A 154 9.72 -3.83 -15.63
N MET A 155 8.52 -3.40 -15.21
CA MET A 155 7.84 -3.97 -14.05
C MET A 155 6.58 -4.79 -14.38
N SER A 156 6.05 -4.67 -15.61
CA SER A 156 4.78 -5.31 -15.98
C SER A 156 4.95 -6.67 -16.63
N ASP A 157 4.13 -7.63 -16.24
CA ASP A 157 3.93 -8.88 -17.00
C ASP A 157 2.93 -8.69 -18.15
N ARG A 158 2.02 -7.74 -18.00
CA ARG A 158 0.99 -7.39 -18.97
C ARG A 158 0.70 -5.90 -18.91
N ILE A 159 0.64 -5.27 -20.08
CA ILE A 159 0.36 -3.84 -20.25
C ILE A 159 -1.00 -3.68 -20.91
N ILE A 160 -1.79 -2.74 -20.41
CA ILE A 160 -3.04 -2.30 -21.03
C ILE A 160 -2.86 -0.83 -21.38
N VAL A 161 -3.07 -0.53 -22.65
CA VAL A 161 -3.03 0.86 -23.15
C VAL A 161 -4.47 1.36 -23.26
N MET A 162 -4.74 2.51 -22.65
CA MET A 162 -6.03 3.20 -22.76
C MET A 162 -5.88 4.28 -23.85
N CYS A 163 -6.77 4.27 -24.83
CA CYS A 163 -6.90 5.30 -25.85
C CYS A 163 -8.27 5.98 -25.71
N ASP A 164 -8.31 7.30 -25.96
CA ASP A 164 -9.56 8.06 -26.10
C ASP A 164 -10.25 7.72 -27.43
#